data_bd801d13d4cc1f197c7ec15ed3f54875
#
_entry.id   bd801d13d4cc1f197c7ec15ed3f54875
#
_cell.length_a   1.000
_cell.length_b   1.000
_cell.length_c   1.000
_cell.angle_alpha   90.00
_cell.angle_beta   90.00
_cell.angle_gamma   90.00
#
_symmetry.space_group_name_H-M   'P 1'
#
loop_
_entity.id
_entity.type
_entity.pdbx_description
1 polymer ?
#
loop_
_entity_poly.entity_id
_entity_poly.type
_entity_poly.pdbx_seq_one_letter_code
_entity_poly.pdbx_strand_id
1 'polypeptide(L)'
;MRIWFNQGHTLFQTLRGMEERVPGVTMLVSAKNAMSPSAMAGSETWVEPADLEGADYARWALDRAIEARVDVFFPQKEVLAIADTADDFRRAGIRLELPGSAATIRLLDDKAAMSEDLAGDPILAPTIRARSAAEVDEAVRTIRAAGVDACVKPAHGVFARGYWHLVEDDLLECLDDVGSRRMPLATYVQAVEQAERRGVPVNLIVMEHLPGTEASVDVHARDGELLRAVTRVKIKSSRQLIVGGHELVETAARLVSRYRLNGVVNVQFKPTASGEWRILEINPRMAGGLSYAMPVGMDLAADWVRAATGQCIHPVQDAFERVINFHTEATLRGNTTP
;
A
#
# COMPACT_ATOMS: atom_id res chain seq x y z
N MET A 1 -15.52 19.86 -11.42
CA MET A 1 -15.56 18.39 -11.53
C MET A 1 -15.62 17.80 -10.14
N ARG A 2 -16.54 16.87 -9.88
CA ARG A 2 -16.76 16.26 -8.56
C ARG A 2 -15.94 14.97 -8.47
N ILE A 3 -14.96 14.93 -7.59
CA ILE A 3 -14.07 13.79 -7.40
C ILE A 3 -14.33 13.14 -6.04
N TRP A 4 -14.29 11.82 -5.96
CA TRP A 4 -14.53 11.09 -4.73
C TRP A 4 -13.37 10.17 -4.37
N PHE A 5 -12.92 10.24 -3.09
CA PHE A 5 -12.02 9.28 -2.44
C PHE A 5 -12.75 8.59 -1.30
N ASN A 6 -12.83 7.26 -1.32
CA ASN A 6 -13.44 6.49 -0.25
C ASN A 6 -12.39 6.04 0.78
N GLN A 7 -12.74 6.11 2.04
CA GLN A 7 -12.08 5.56 3.24
C GLN A 7 -10.54 5.50 3.26
N GLY A 8 -9.88 6.56 2.90
CA GLY A 8 -8.41 6.66 2.97
C GLY A 8 -7.91 6.93 4.40
N HIS A 9 -7.85 5.93 5.29
CA HIS A 9 -7.48 6.10 6.71
C HIS A 9 -6.17 6.86 6.95
N THR A 10 -5.18 6.68 6.09
CA THR A 10 -3.86 7.29 6.21
C THR A 10 -3.65 8.46 5.27
N LEU A 11 -4.67 8.83 4.49
CA LEU A 11 -4.56 9.80 3.40
C LEU A 11 -4.99 11.22 3.80
N PHE A 12 -5.35 11.49 5.05
CA PHE A 12 -5.78 12.82 5.47
C PHE A 12 -4.81 13.92 5.01
N GLN A 13 -3.53 13.78 5.31
CA GLN A 13 -2.51 14.78 4.94
C GLN A 13 -2.32 14.88 3.41
N THR A 14 -2.47 13.77 2.72
CA THR A 14 -2.37 13.72 1.25
C THR A 14 -3.55 14.40 0.56
N LEU A 15 -4.76 14.23 1.11
CA LEU A 15 -6.00 14.76 0.51
C LEU A 15 -6.34 16.17 0.97
N ARG A 16 -5.94 16.56 2.21
CA ARG A 16 -6.22 17.88 2.75
C ARG A 16 -5.76 18.99 1.82
N GLY A 17 -6.63 19.97 1.56
CA GLY A 17 -6.35 21.11 0.67
C GLY A 17 -6.20 20.72 -0.82
N MET A 18 -6.77 19.59 -1.25
CA MET A 18 -6.72 19.16 -2.65
C MET A 18 -7.39 20.19 -3.59
N GLU A 19 -8.50 20.78 -3.18
CA GLU A 19 -9.23 21.78 -3.99
C GLU A 19 -8.42 23.05 -4.23
N GLU A 20 -7.56 23.44 -3.27
CA GLU A 20 -6.63 24.56 -3.43
C GLU A 20 -5.48 24.21 -4.37
N ARG A 21 -4.99 22.96 -4.29
CA ARG A 21 -3.86 22.47 -5.11
C ARG A 21 -4.28 22.11 -6.54
N VAL A 22 -5.54 21.74 -6.73
CA VAL A 22 -6.12 21.40 -8.04
C VAL A 22 -7.42 22.20 -8.23
N PRO A 23 -7.35 23.45 -8.69
CA PRO A 23 -8.53 24.28 -8.89
C PRO A 23 -9.55 23.67 -9.85
N GLY A 24 -10.84 23.92 -9.59
CA GLY A 24 -11.94 23.42 -10.42
C GLY A 24 -12.44 22.03 -10.07
N VAL A 25 -11.91 21.42 -8.98
CA VAL A 25 -12.49 20.19 -8.42
C VAL A 25 -13.28 20.49 -7.14
N THR A 26 -14.32 19.69 -6.90
CA THR A 26 -15.00 19.58 -5.61
C THR A 26 -14.67 18.22 -5.05
N MET A 27 -14.02 18.16 -3.90
CA MET A 27 -13.56 16.91 -3.33
C MET A 27 -14.57 16.33 -2.34
N LEU A 28 -15.06 15.15 -2.67
CA LEU A 28 -15.90 14.33 -1.83
C LEU A 28 -15.02 13.27 -1.15
N VAL A 29 -15.23 13.08 0.15
CA VAL A 29 -14.53 12.05 0.92
C VAL A 29 -15.53 11.27 1.73
N SER A 30 -15.42 9.96 1.72
CA SER A 30 -16.17 9.12 2.64
C SER A 30 -15.26 8.46 3.68
N ALA A 31 -15.80 8.18 4.85
CA ALA A 31 -15.04 7.68 5.98
C ALA A 31 -15.85 6.66 6.79
N LYS A 32 -15.14 5.80 7.52
CA LYS A 32 -15.75 4.79 8.38
C LYS A 32 -16.67 5.38 9.46
N ASN A 33 -16.34 6.58 9.93
CA ASN A 33 -17.14 7.33 10.89
C ASN A 33 -16.82 8.83 10.77
N ALA A 34 -17.70 9.69 11.28
CA ALA A 34 -17.56 11.13 11.22
C ALA A 34 -16.33 11.69 11.95
N MET A 35 -15.76 10.92 12.89
CA MET A 35 -14.55 11.30 13.65
C MET A 35 -13.25 10.91 12.94
N SER A 36 -13.32 10.17 11.82
CA SER A 36 -12.13 9.81 11.04
C SER A 36 -11.44 11.08 10.52
N PRO A 37 -10.09 11.18 10.62
CA PRO A 37 -9.36 12.33 10.06
C PRO A 37 -9.67 12.57 8.58
N SER A 38 -9.82 11.50 7.79
CA SER A 38 -10.14 11.61 6.36
C SER A 38 -11.47 12.34 6.08
N ALA A 39 -12.45 12.25 6.99
CA ALA A 39 -13.70 13.00 6.86
C ALA A 39 -13.52 14.54 6.86
N MET A 40 -12.36 15.03 7.28
CA MET A 40 -12.04 16.46 7.29
C MET A 40 -11.25 16.90 6.05
N ALA A 41 -10.94 16.00 5.14
CA ALA A 41 -10.08 16.31 4.00
C ALA A 41 -10.86 16.89 2.81
N GLY A 42 -12.17 16.61 2.67
CA GLY A 42 -13.02 17.07 1.57
C GLY A 42 -13.99 18.16 1.99
N SER A 43 -14.48 18.92 1.02
CA SER A 43 -15.56 19.91 1.23
C SER A 43 -16.92 19.25 1.45
N GLU A 44 -17.12 18.06 0.90
CA GLU A 44 -18.31 17.23 1.13
C GLU A 44 -17.88 15.87 1.69
N THR A 45 -18.58 15.42 2.74
CA THR A 45 -18.24 14.15 3.41
C THR A 45 -19.47 13.36 3.80
N TRP A 46 -19.31 12.03 3.86
CA TRP A 46 -20.33 11.13 4.43
C TRP A 46 -19.71 9.91 5.10
N VAL A 47 -20.50 9.27 5.96
CA VAL A 47 -20.12 8.04 6.64
C VAL A 47 -20.52 6.84 5.79
N GLU A 48 -19.60 5.90 5.63
CA GLU A 48 -19.84 4.66 4.92
C GLU A 48 -20.58 3.64 5.81
N PRO A 49 -21.41 2.76 5.23
CA PRO A 49 -21.97 1.64 5.95
C PRO A 49 -20.86 0.75 6.55
N ALA A 50 -21.02 0.38 7.82
CA ALA A 50 -19.99 -0.35 8.56
C ALA A 50 -19.81 -1.81 8.09
N ASP A 51 -20.91 -2.42 7.64
CA ASP A 51 -21.03 -3.88 7.46
C ASP A 51 -21.02 -4.28 5.97
N LEU A 52 -20.78 -3.35 5.05
CA LEU A 52 -20.71 -3.68 3.62
C LEU A 52 -19.28 -3.97 3.18
N GLU A 53 -19.13 -5.10 2.48
CA GLU A 53 -17.88 -5.56 1.87
C GLU A 53 -18.16 -6.16 0.49
N GLY A 54 -17.11 -6.31 -0.32
CA GLY A 54 -17.18 -6.97 -1.62
C GLY A 54 -18.22 -6.35 -2.56
N ALA A 55 -19.01 -7.20 -3.21
CA ALA A 55 -20.00 -6.80 -4.22
C ALA A 55 -21.10 -5.88 -3.64
N ASP A 56 -21.50 -6.05 -2.40
CA ASP A 56 -22.51 -5.20 -1.76
C ASP A 56 -21.98 -3.79 -1.50
N TYR A 57 -20.70 -3.68 -1.12
CA TYR A 57 -20.06 -2.38 -1.02
C TYR A 57 -19.92 -1.71 -2.40
N ALA A 58 -19.51 -2.46 -3.42
CA ALA A 58 -19.36 -1.90 -4.78
C ALA A 58 -20.71 -1.37 -5.32
N ARG A 59 -21.82 -2.08 -5.05
CA ARG A 59 -23.16 -1.62 -5.42
C ARG A 59 -23.55 -0.33 -4.69
N TRP A 60 -23.37 -0.32 -3.36
CA TRP A 60 -23.60 0.89 -2.56
C TRP A 60 -22.76 2.07 -3.05
N ALA A 61 -21.49 1.82 -3.39
CA ALA A 61 -20.59 2.86 -3.89
C ALA A 61 -21.06 3.44 -5.23
N LEU A 62 -21.59 2.59 -6.13
CA LEU A 62 -22.17 3.04 -7.39
C LEU A 62 -23.41 3.92 -7.16
N ASP A 63 -24.35 3.45 -6.34
CA ASP A 63 -25.58 4.20 -6.04
C ASP A 63 -25.25 5.56 -5.40
N ARG A 64 -24.30 5.57 -4.47
CA ARG A 64 -23.84 6.79 -3.81
C ARG A 64 -23.13 7.74 -4.77
N ALA A 65 -22.32 7.22 -5.68
CA ALA A 65 -21.63 8.04 -6.69
C ALA A 65 -22.62 8.70 -7.65
N ILE A 66 -23.69 7.99 -8.05
CA ILE A 66 -24.77 8.55 -8.88
C ILE A 66 -25.52 9.65 -8.12
N GLU A 67 -25.96 9.38 -6.89
CA GLU A 67 -26.67 10.34 -6.05
C GLU A 67 -25.87 11.62 -5.81
N ALA A 68 -24.56 11.47 -5.52
CA ALA A 68 -23.65 12.58 -5.28
C ALA A 68 -23.12 13.24 -6.57
N ARG A 69 -23.54 12.76 -7.75
CA ARG A 69 -23.10 13.25 -9.07
C ARG A 69 -21.58 13.28 -9.20
N VAL A 70 -20.93 12.17 -8.83
CA VAL A 70 -19.48 12.01 -8.94
C VAL A 70 -19.09 11.90 -10.40
N ASP A 71 -18.12 12.71 -10.85
CA ASP A 71 -17.55 12.61 -12.19
C ASP A 71 -16.41 11.59 -12.25
N VAL A 72 -15.55 11.58 -11.18
CA VAL A 72 -14.38 10.71 -11.09
C VAL A 72 -14.29 10.09 -9.70
N PHE A 73 -14.18 8.79 -9.63
CA PHE A 73 -14.03 8.05 -8.38
C PHE A 73 -12.63 7.44 -8.29
N PHE A 74 -11.94 7.70 -7.17
CA PHE A 74 -10.60 7.20 -6.81
C PHE A 74 -10.73 6.18 -5.67
N PRO A 75 -10.98 4.90 -5.94
CA PRO A 75 -11.20 3.90 -4.90
C PRO A 75 -9.95 3.66 -4.06
N GLN A 76 -10.12 3.65 -2.72
CA GLN A 76 -9.07 3.35 -1.74
C GLN A 76 -9.45 2.18 -0.82
N LYS A 77 -10.72 1.81 -0.79
CA LYS A 77 -11.28 0.64 -0.10
C LYS A 77 -12.08 -0.19 -1.10
N GLU A 78 -12.07 -1.52 -0.93
CA GLU A 78 -12.79 -2.48 -1.78
C GLU A 78 -12.46 -2.32 -3.28
N VAL A 79 -11.21 -1.94 -3.55
CA VAL A 79 -10.74 -1.59 -4.90
C VAL A 79 -10.99 -2.72 -5.89
N LEU A 80 -10.79 -3.98 -5.46
CA LEU A 80 -11.03 -5.15 -6.30
C LEU A 80 -12.51 -5.32 -6.64
N ALA A 81 -13.40 -5.24 -5.65
CA ALA A 81 -14.84 -5.37 -5.88
C ALA A 81 -15.39 -4.24 -6.76
N ILE A 82 -14.88 -3.02 -6.60
CA ILE A 82 -15.19 -1.89 -7.47
C ILE A 82 -14.65 -2.12 -8.90
N ALA A 83 -13.44 -2.66 -9.03
CA ALA A 83 -12.85 -2.99 -10.32
C ALA A 83 -13.64 -4.09 -11.06
N ASP A 84 -14.16 -5.08 -10.35
CA ASP A 84 -15.00 -6.14 -10.92
C ASP A 84 -16.35 -5.59 -11.43
N THR A 85 -16.79 -4.40 -10.97
CA THR A 85 -18.02 -3.72 -11.39
C THR A 85 -17.76 -2.46 -12.25
N ALA A 86 -16.56 -2.30 -12.79
CA ALA A 86 -16.14 -1.09 -13.52
C ALA A 86 -17.07 -0.71 -14.70
N ASP A 87 -17.66 -1.71 -15.35
CA ASP A 87 -18.60 -1.48 -16.45
C ASP A 87 -19.90 -0.80 -16.01
N ASP A 88 -20.34 -1.02 -14.78
CA ASP A 88 -21.54 -0.39 -14.23
C ASP A 88 -21.27 1.11 -13.95
N PHE A 89 -20.12 1.44 -13.39
CA PHE A 89 -19.69 2.82 -13.22
C PHE A 89 -19.56 3.54 -14.56
N ARG A 90 -18.95 2.89 -15.56
CA ARG A 90 -18.83 3.48 -16.90
C ARG A 90 -20.19 3.74 -17.54
N ARG A 91 -21.16 2.82 -17.40
CA ARG A 91 -22.54 3.00 -17.90
C ARG A 91 -23.26 4.15 -17.18
N ALA A 92 -22.95 4.39 -15.92
CA ALA A 92 -23.46 5.53 -15.17
C ALA A 92 -22.72 6.86 -15.48
N GLY A 93 -21.74 6.84 -16.38
CA GLY A 93 -20.96 8.04 -16.73
C GLY A 93 -19.89 8.43 -15.71
N ILE A 94 -19.58 7.54 -14.76
CA ILE A 94 -18.58 7.78 -13.70
C ILE A 94 -17.27 7.15 -14.13
N ARG A 95 -16.20 7.95 -14.15
CA ARG A 95 -14.86 7.45 -14.43
C ARG A 95 -14.22 6.89 -13.16
N LEU A 96 -13.75 5.64 -13.23
CA LEU A 96 -12.94 5.02 -12.18
C LEU A 96 -11.46 5.25 -12.45
N GLU A 97 -10.75 5.75 -11.47
CA GLU A 97 -9.30 5.82 -11.46
C GLU A 97 -8.76 4.62 -10.67
N LEU A 98 -8.64 3.48 -11.36
CA LEU A 98 -8.17 2.21 -10.80
C LEU A 98 -6.66 2.06 -10.98
N PRO A 99 -5.96 1.40 -10.05
CA PRO A 99 -4.50 1.20 -10.13
C PRO A 99 -4.07 0.17 -11.20
N GLY A 100 -5.03 -0.50 -11.83
CA GLY A 100 -4.82 -1.50 -12.88
C GLY A 100 -6.09 -2.28 -13.14
N SER A 101 -5.99 -3.34 -13.95
CA SER A 101 -7.12 -4.27 -14.15
C SER A 101 -7.47 -5.02 -12.86
N ALA A 102 -8.70 -5.53 -12.75
CA ALA A 102 -9.09 -6.39 -11.62
C ALA A 102 -8.15 -7.60 -11.45
N ALA A 103 -7.69 -8.19 -12.55
CA ALA A 103 -6.72 -9.29 -12.51
C ALA A 103 -5.37 -8.85 -11.93
N THR A 104 -4.86 -7.68 -12.33
CA THR A 104 -3.63 -7.09 -11.79
C THR A 104 -3.77 -6.78 -10.30
N ILE A 105 -4.87 -6.16 -9.89
CA ILE A 105 -5.13 -5.82 -8.48
C ILE A 105 -5.16 -7.09 -7.63
N ARG A 106 -5.87 -8.13 -8.08
CA ARG A 106 -5.95 -9.44 -7.39
C ARG A 106 -4.59 -10.12 -7.27
N LEU A 107 -3.78 -10.09 -8.33
CA LEU A 107 -2.43 -10.64 -8.33
C LEU A 107 -1.53 -9.95 -7.30
N LEU A 108 -1.54 -8.61 -7.26
CA LEU A 108 -0.64 -7.82 -6.42
C LEU A 108 -1.09 -7.75 -4.95
N ASP A 109 -2.36 -7.98 -4.66
CA ASP A 109 -2.88 -8.05 -3.28
C ASP A 109 -2.47 -9.36 -2.57
N ASP A 110 -2.21 -10.44 -3.31
CA ASP A 110 -1.63 -11.69 -2.80
C ASP A 110 -0.11 -11.72 -3.01
N LYS A 111 0.64 -11.50 -1.93
CA LYS A 111 2.12 -11.48 -1.96
C LYS A 111 2.73 -12.80 -2.44
N ALA A 112 2.05 -13.92 -2.22
CA ALA A 112 2.50 -15.21 -2.70
C ALA A 112 2.31 -15.32 -4.22
N ALA A 113 1.15 -14.93 -4.74
CA ALA A 113 0.88 -14.90 -6.18
C ALA A 113 1.83 -13.93 -6.91
N MET A 114 2.07 -12.74 -6.33
CA MET A 114 3.05 -11.79 -6.86
C MET A 114 4.46 -12.40 -6.90
N SER A 115 4.87 -13.12 -5.85
CA SER A 115 6.18 -13.75 -5.81
C SER A 115 6.29 -14.91 -6.82
N GLU A 116 5.23 -15.69 -7.00
CA GLU A 116 5.14 -16.75 -8.00
C GLU A 116 5.26 -16.17 -9.44
N ASP A 117 4.58 -15.04 -9.70
CA ASP A 117 4.64 -14.33 -10.99
C ASP A 117 6.03 -13.71 -11.28
N LEU A 118 6.73 -13.27 -10.23
CA LEU A 118 8.09 -12.73 -10.32
C LEU A 118 9.19 -13.81 -10.21
N ALA A 119 8.83 -15.09 -10.20
CA ALA A 119 9.82 -16.16 -10.07
C ALA A 119 10.91 -16.06 -11.13
N GLY A 120 12.18 -16.11 -10.71
CA GLY A 120 13.34 -15.94 -11.59
C GLY A 120 13.77 -14.50 -11.85
N ASP A 121 13.01 -13.49 -11.40
CA ASP A 121 13.44 -12.10 -11.46
C ASP A 121 14.44 -11.83 -10.30
N PRO A 122 15.64 -11.28 -10.57
CA PRO A 122 16.66 -11.04 -9.55
C PRO A 122 16.23 -10.05 -8.45
N ILE A 123 15.18 -9.26 -8.69
CA ILE A 123 14.63 -8.37 -7.68
C ILE A 123 13.87 -9.12 -6.57
N LEU A 124 13.41 -10.34 -6.83
CA LEU A 124 12.70 -11.15 -5.86
C LEU A 124 13.68 -11.82 -4.90
N ALA A 125 13.48 -11.66 -3.59
CA ALA A 125 14.14 -12.49 -2.59
C ALA A 125 13.63 -13.93 -2.66
N PRO A 126 14.43 -14.96 -2.30
CA PRO A 126 13.94 -16.31 -2.09
C PRO A 126 12.65 -16.31 -1.28
N THR A 127 11.55 -16.79 -1.87
CA THR A 127 10.21 -16.73 -1.27
C THR A 127 9.46 -18.00 -1.57
N ILE A 128 8.84 -18.60 -0.54
CA ILE A 128 8.11 -19.86 -0.61
C ILE A 128 6.75 -19.67 0.06
N ARG A 129 5.66 -20.05 -0.62
CA ARG A 129 4.33 -20.09 -0.02
C ARG A 129 4.24 -21.28 0.94
N ALA A 130 3.60 -21.09 2.09
CA ALA A 130 3.35 -22.13 3.09
C ALA A 130 1.88 -22.11 3.55
N ARG A 131 1.25 -23.27 3.56
CA ARG A 131 -0.16 -23.48 3.93
C ARG A 131 -0.35 -24.39 5.13
N SER A 132 0.77 -24.87 5.71
CA SER A 132 0.78 -25.74 6.90
C SER A 132 2.02 -25.47 7.75
N ALA A 133 2.00 -25.94 9.00
CA ALA A 133 3.13 -25.88 9.91
C ALA A 133 4.35 -26.63 9.33
N ALA A 134 4.13 -27.80 8.73
CA ALA A 134 5.17 -28.58 8.09
C ALA A 134 5.79 -27.85 6.89
N GLU A 135 4.96 -27.16 6.08
CA GLU A 135 5.45 -26.36 4.96
C GLU A 135 6.24 -25.11 5.43
N VAL A 136 5.86 -24.48 6.55
CA VAL A 136 6.63 -23.38 7.15
C VAL A 136 8.02 -23.88 7.55
N ASP A 137 8.12 -25.00 8.28
CA ASP A 137 9.38 -25.57 8.72
C ASP A 137 10.28 -25.97 7.54
N GLU A 138 9.74 -26.59 6.51
CA GLU A 138 10.46 -26.94 5.29
C GLU A 138 10.94 -25.71 4.52
N ALA A 139 10.08 -24.69 4.37
CA ALA A 139 10.43 -23.46 3.70
C ALA A 139 11.58 -22.72 4.42
N VAL A 140 11.55 -22.66 5.76
CA VAL A 140 12.63 -22.06 6.54
C VAL A 140 13.94 -22.84 6.35
N ARG A 141 13.91 -24.17 6.39
CA ARG A 141 15.09 -25.00 6.12
C ARG A 141 15.65 -24.75 4.72
N THR A 142 14.80 -24.63 3.73
CA THR A 142 15.20 -24.36 2.34
C THR A 142 15.89 -23.00 2.22
N ILE A 143 15.32 -21.95 2.82
CA ILE A 143 15.89 -20.58 2.77
C ILE A 143 17.22 -20.54 3.51
N ARG A 144 17.28 -21.15 4.70
CA ARG A 144 18.53 -21.20 5.50
C ARG A 144 19.64 -22.02 4.81
N ALA A 145 19.29 -23.05 4.05
CA ALA A 145 20.26 -23.82 3.25
C ALA A 145 20.94 -22.95 2.17
N ALA A 146 20.33 -21.86 1.74
CA ALA A 146 20.93 -20.85 0.86
C ALA A 146 21.84 -19.86 1.61
N GLY A 147 22.03 -20.01 2.93
CA GLY A 147 22.93 -19.19 3.75
C GLY A 147 22.34 -17.86 4.20
N VAL A 148 21.02 -17.71 4.16
CA VAL A 148 20.30 -16.48 4.56
C VAL A 148 19.28 -16.75 5.66
N ASP A 149 18.98 -15.75 6.48
CA ASP A 149 17.95 -15.83 7.51
C ASP A 149 16.55 -15.80 6.88
N ALA A 150 15.59 -16.40 7.59
CA ALA A 150 14.22 -16.49 7.15
C ALA A 150 13.27 -15.60 7.98
N CYS A 151 12.27 -15.03 7.31
CA CYS A 151 11.13 -14.40 7.94
C CYS A 151 9.82 -14.93 7.37
N VAL A 152 8.73 -14.72 8.09
CA VAL A 152 7.40 -15.15 7.70
C VAL A 152 6.42 -13.98 7.78
N LYS A 153 5.45 -13.95 6.87
CA LYS A 153 4.33 -13.00 6.90
C LYS A 153 3.10 -13.61 6.21
N PRO A 154 1.87 -13.15 6.53
CA PRO A 154 0.68 -13.51 5.78
C PRO A 154 0.79 -13.12 4.30
N ALA A 155 0.27 -13.97 3.41
CA ALA A 155 0.20 -13.67 1.98
C ALA A 155 -0.67 -12.43 1.70
N HIS A 156 -1.73 -12.23 2.48
CA HIS A 156 -2.56 -11.03 2.47
C HIS A 156 -2.37 -10.21 3.74
N GLY A 157 -2.43 -8.89 3.64
CA GLY A 157 -2.36 -8.00 4.79
C GLY A 157 -1.51 -6.77 4.55
N VAL A 158 -1.65 -5.80 5.45
CA VAL A 158 -1.02 -4.48 5.38
C VAL A 158 -0.25 -4.16 6.67
N PHE A 159 0.62 -3.16 6.64
CA PHE A 159 1.34 -2.63 7.81
C PHE A 159 2.22 -3.65 8.53
N ALA A 160 2.84 -4.57 7.80
CA ALA A 160 3.68 -5.65 8.35
C ALA A 160 2.97 -6.46 9.48
N ARG A 161 1.62 -6.55 9.46
CA ARG A 161 0.88 -7.40 10.41
C ARG A 161 1.26 -8.85 10.18
N GLY A 162 1.55 -9.56 11.28
CA GLY A 162 1.94 -10.97 11.23
C GLY A 162 3.34 -11.24 10.66
N TYR A 163 4.16 -10.20 10.42
CA TYR A 163 5.56 -10.38 10.08
C TYR A 163 6.36 -10.81 11.31
N TRP A 164 7.19 -11.84 11.17
CA TRP A 164 8.15 -12.31 12.17
C TRP A 164 9.47 -12.72 11.53
N HIS A 165 10.58 -12.25 12.07
CA HIS A 165 11.91 -12.79 11.81
C HIS A 165 12.05 -14.09 12.60
N LEU A 166 12.25 -15.22 11.91
CA LEU A 166 12.33 -16.54 12.54
C LEU A 166 13.76 -16.83 12.98
N VAL A 167 13.95 -16.99 14.27
CA VAL A 167 15.26 -17.15 14.90
C VAL A 167 15.36 -18.47 15.70
N GLU A 168 16.55 -18.80 16.17
CA GLU A 168 16.78 -19.93 17.07
C GLU A 168 16.89 -19.52 18.56
N ASP A 169 16.67 -18.23 18.84
CA ASP A 169 16.79 -17.67 20.18
C ASP A 169 15.71 -18.17 21.14
N ASP A 170 15.92 -17.93 22.44
CA ASP A 170 14.90 -18.18 23.46
C ASP A 170 13.73 -17.22 23.31
N LEU A 171 12.53 -17.70 23.63
CA LEU A 171 11.31 -16.89 23.56
C LEU A 171 11.39 -15.67 24.49
N LEU A 172 11.99 -15.77 25.67
CA LEU A 172 12.14 -14.64 26.60
C LEU A 172 13.03 -13.55 26.00
N GLU A 173 14.11 -13.90 25.32
CA GLU A 173 14.95 -12.91 24.62
C GLU A 173 14.16 -12.19 23.51
N CYS A 174 13.29 -12.90 22.79
CA CYS A 174 12.44 -12.29 21.79
C CYS A 174 11.37 -11.35 22.39
N LEU A 175 10.89 -11.66 23.59
CA LEU A 175 9.90 -10.83 24.30
C LEU A 175 10.49 -9.58 24.93
N ASP A 176 11.78 -9.58 25.28
CA ASP A 176 12.47 -8.39 25.83
C ASP A 176 12.56 -7.26 24.79
N ASP A 177 12.59 -7.57 23.49
CA ASP A 177 12.53 -6.60 22.40
C ASP A 177 11.41 -6.93 21.40
N VAL A 178 10.19 -6.71 21.82
CA VAL A 178 8.99 -6.91 20.97
C VAL A 178 9.05 -6.10 19.68
N GLY A 179 9.77 -4.98 19.69
CA GLY A 179 9.96 -4.11 18.52
C GLY A 179 10.78 -4.76 17.41
N SER A 180 11.66 -5.70 17.74
CA SER A 180 12.47 -6.44 16.77
C SER A 180 11.68 -7.43 15.92
N ARG A 181 10.47 -7.81 16.38
CA ARG A 181 9.61 -8.84 15.76
C ARG A 181 10.33 -10.16 15.49
N ARG A 182 11.17 -10.59 16.43
CA ARG A 182 11.83 -11.89 16.42
C ARG A 182 10.89 -12.93 17.06
N MET A 183 10.90 -14.15 16.53
CA MET A 183 10.11 -15.27 17.05
C MET A 183 10.90 -16.57 16.87
N PRO A 184 11.04 -17.39 17.92
CA PRO A 184 11.63 -18.72 17.77
C PRO A 184 10.84 -19.55 16.76
N LEU A 185 11.54 -20.18 15.80
CA LEU A 185 10.90 -21.00 14.77
C LEU A 185 9.98 -22.06 15.38
N ALA A 186 10.44 -22.79 16.40
CA ALA A 186 9.64 -23.82 17.06
C ALA A 186 8.33 -23.28 17.65
N THR A 187 8.36 -22.08 18.26
CA THR A 187 7.18 -21.41 18.81
C THR A 187 6.22 -20.99 17.69
N TYR A 188 6.73 -20.46 16.58
CA TYR A 188 5.89 -20.07 15.45
C TYR A 188 5.21 -21.29 14.80
N VAL A 189 5.96 -22.37 14.58
CA VAL A 189 5.43 -23.64 14.03
C VAL A 189 4.33 -24.20 14.93
N GLN A 190 4.53 -24.25 16.26
CA GLN A 190 3.49 -24.66 17.20
C GLN A 190 2.24 -23.80 17.13
N ALA A 191 2.36 -22.50 16.96
CA ALA A 191 1.21 -21.60 16.79
C ALA A 191 0.43 -21.89 15.50
N VAL A 192 1.14 -22.19 14.41
CA VAL A 192 0.51 -22.58 13.13
C VAL A 192 -0.21 -23.92 13.28
N GLU A 193 0.40 -24.94 13.93
CA GLU A 193 -0.26 -26.21 14.23
C GLU A 193 -1.55 -26.05 15.06
N GLN A 194 -1.53 -25.12 16.03
CA GLN A 194 -2.73 -24.83 16.80
C GLN A 194 -3.84 -24.21 15.93
N ALA A 195 -3.48 -23.33 14.99
CA ALA A 195 -4.41 -22.76 14.04
C ALA A 195 -5.03 -23.85 13.15
N GLU A 196 -4.21 -24.76 12.62
CA GLU A 196 -4.66 -25.89 11.80
C GLU A 196 -5.65 -26.81 12.56
N ARG A 197 -5.31 -27.17 13.81
CA ARG A 197 -6.21 -27.98 14.67
C ARG A 197 -7.56 -27.30 14.91
N ARG A 198 -7.62 -25.98 14.82
CA ARG A 198 -8.86 -25.19 14.98
C ARG A 198 -9.56 -24.93 13.65
N GLY A 199 -9.05 -25.46 12.52
CA GLY A 199 -9.60 -25.23 11.19
C GLY A 199 -9.39 -23.81 10.66
N VAL A 200 -8.44 -23.05 11.22
CA VAL A 200 -8.10 -21.71 10.72
C VAL A 200 -7.22 -21.85 9.47
N PRO A 201 -7.61 -21.28 8.32
CA PRO A 201 -6.83 -21.38 7.11
C PRO A 201 -5.45 -20.72 7.27
N VAL A 202 -4.40 -21.42 6.85
CA VAL A 202 -3.01 -20.93 6.81
C VAL A 202 -2.66 -20.52 5.40
N ASN A 203 -2.26 -19.27 5.20
CA ASN A 203 -1.77 -18.76 3.92
C ASN A 203 -0.65 -17.76 4.18
N LEU A 204 0.56 -18.26 4.21
CA LEU A 204 1.78 -17.55 4.58
C LEU A 204 2.77 -17.51 3.42
N ILE A 205 3.70 -16.58 3.47
CA ILE A 205 4.96 -16.64 2.73
C ILE A 205 6.12 -16.67 3.72
N VAL A 206 7.06 -17.56 3.48
CA VAL A 206 8.37 -17.60 4.12
C VAL A 206 9.38 -17.08 3.12
N MET A 207 10.19 -16.11 3.51
CA MET A 207 11.13 -15.48 2.61
C MET A 207 12.44 -15.12 3.32
N GLU A 208 13.47 -14.77 2.54
CA GLU A 208 14.70 -14.20 3.09
C GLU A 208 14.37 -13.01 4.00
N HIS A 209 14.98 -12.99 5.19
CA HIS A 209 14.94 -11.82 6.05
C HIS A 209 15.85 -10.73 5.51
N LEU A 210 15.28 -9.56 5.21
CA LEU A 210 16.00 -8.41 4.68
C LEU A 210 16.28 -7.41 5.83
N PRO A 211 17.52 -7.30 6.33
CA PRO A 211 17.83 -6.48 7.50
C PRO A 211 17.91 -4.99 7.20
N GLY A 212 18.17 -4.61 5.96
CA GLY A 212 18.43 -3.23 5.57
C GLY A 212 17.23 -2.28 5.73
N THR A 213 17.44 -1.01 5.46
CA THR A 213 16.42 0.05 5.59
C THR A 213 15.43 0.00 4.43
N GLU A 214 14.14 0.03 4.74
CA GLU A 214 13.06 0.05 3.75
C GLU A 214 13.10 1.31 2.91
N ALA A 215 12.99 1.14 1.59
CA ALA A 215 12.76 2.18 0.61
C ALA A 215 11.40 1.97 -0.08
N SER A 216 10.62 3.02 -0.17
CA SER A 216 9.33 3.07 -0.86
C SER A 216 9.44 3.97 -2.07
N VAL A 217 9.24 3.43 -3.26
CA VAL A 217 9.10 4.23 -4.49
C VAL A 217 7.61 4.49 -4.71
N ASP A 218 7.19 5.73 -4.49
CA ASP A 218 5.86 6.18 -4.87
C ASP A 218 5.90 6.62 -6.34
N VAL A 219 4.97 6.12 -7.12
CA VAL A 219 4.91 6.32 -8.56
C VAL A 219 3.55 6.87 -8.94
N HIS A 220 3.52 7.91 -9.77
CA HIS A 220 2.35 8.25 -10.59
C HIS A 220 2.55 7.67 -11.99
N ALA A 221 1.64 6.80 -12.39
CA ALA A 221 1.70 6.09 -13.67
C ALA A 221 0.40 6.23 -14.47
N ARG A 222 0.49 6.03 -15.78
CA ARG A 222 -0.65 5.92 -16.69
C ARG A 222 -0.41 4.84 -17.73
N ASP A 223 -1.34 3.89 -17.83
CA ASP A 223 -1.31 2.80 -18.81
C ASP A 223 -0.01 1.99 -18.84
N GLY A 224 0.65 1.85 -17.68
CA GLY A 224 1.92 1.17 -17.54
C GLY A 224 3.15 2.05 -17.84
N GLU A 225 2.96 3.33 -18.07
CA GLU A 225 4.05 4.32 -18.20
C GLU A 225 4.24 5.09 -16.90
N LEU A 226 5.48 5.16 -16.41
CA LEU A 226 5.84 5.97 -15.25
C LEU A 226 5.91 7.43 -15.66
N LEU A 227 5.06 8.28 -15.08
CA LEU A 227 5.05 9.72 -15.33
C LEU A 227 5.92 10.48 -14.33
N ARG A 228 5.83 10.13 -13.04
CA ARG A 228 6.62 10.74 -11.96
C ARG A 228 6.89 9.70 -10.87
N ALA A 229 8.03 9.82 -10.20
CA ALA A 229 8.36 8.97 -9.06
C ALA A 229 9.18 9.72 -8.01
N VAL A 230 9.04 9.29 -6.76
CA VAL A 230 9.87 9.74 -5.64
C VAL A 230 10.15 8.56 -4.72
N THR A 231 11.38 8.46 -4.25
CA THR A 231 11.76 7.41 -3.29
C THR A 231 11.81 7.98 -1.88
N ARG A 232 11.20 7.28 -0.95
CA ARG A 232 11.24 7.57 0.48
C ARG A 232 12.01 6.48 1.21
N VAL A 233 13.15 6.83 1.81
CA VAL A 233 13.93 5.92 2.64
C VAL A 233 13.60 6.16 4.11
N LYS A 234 13.19 5.12 4.82
CA LYS A 234 12.65 5.19 6.17
C LYS A 234 13.77 5.26 7.21
N ILE A 235 14.10 6.45 7.70
CA ILE A 235 15.08 6.61 8.79
C ILE A 235 14.46 6.21 10.13
N LYS A 236 13.24 6.74 10.42
CA LYS A 236 12.38 6.43 11.58
C LYS A 236 10.92 6.58 11.16
N SER A 237 9.98 6.17 12.01
CA SER A 237 8.55 6.32 11.72
C SER A 237 8.13 7.76 11.37
N SER A 238 8.76 8.76 12.01
CA SER A 238 8.49 10.19 11.82
C SER A 238 9.54 10.93 10.99
N ARG A 239 10.56 10.23 10.45
CA ARG A 239 11.66 10.84 9.67
C ARG A 239 11.98 9.99 8.46
N GLN A 240 11.96 10.61 7.29
CA GLN A 240 12.29 9.96 6.03
C GLN A 240 13.26 10.82 5.20
N LEU A 241 14.15 10.16 4.47
CA LEU A 241 14.92 10.77 3.40
C LEU A 241 14.09 10.68 2.11
N ILE A 242 13.86 11.80 1.46
CA ILE A 242 13.13 11.89 0.20
C ILE A 242 14.14 12.11 -0.92
N VAL A 243 14.12 11.22 -1.90
CA VAL A 243 15.12 11.18 -2.98
C VAL A 243 14.41 11.24 -4.33
N GLY A 244 14.75 12.25 -5.13
CA GLY A 244 14.44 12.29 -6.56
C GLY A 244 15.57 11.63 -7.35
N GLY A 245 15.24 10.78 -8.34
CA GLY A 245 16.25 10.11 -9.18
C GLY A 245 16.99 8.95 -8.50
N HIS A 246 16.38 8.29 -7.51
CA HIS A 246 16.95 7.10 -6.87
C HIS A 246 17.04 5.92 -7.86
N GLU A 247 18.08 5.07 -7.73
CA GLU A 247 18.31 3.90 -8.60
C GLU A 247 17.12 2.94 -8.71
N LEU A 248 16.30 2.81 -7.66
CA LEU A 248 15.10 1.97 -7.66
C LEU A 248 13.98 2.45 -8.58
N VAL A 249 14.05 3.70 -9.09
CA VAL A 249 13.02 4.24 -9.98
C VAL A 249 12.97 3.47 -11.30
N GLU A 250 14.10 3.05 -11.83
CA GLU A 250 14.16 2.23 -13.05
C GLU A 250 13.48 0.88 -12.84
N THR A 251 13.78 0.21 -11.72
CA THR A 251 13.12 -1.05 -11.36
C THR A 251 11.61 -0.86 -11.17
N ALA A 252 11.21 0.21 -10.50
CA ALA A 252 9.78 0.52 -10.33
C ALA A 252 9.10 0.79 -11.68
N ALA A 253 9.74 1.49 -12.62
CA ALA A 253 9.22 1.73 -13.97
C ALA A 253 9.01 0.41 -14.74
N ARG A 254 9.96 -0.52 -14.67
CA ARG A 254 9.85 -1.85 -15.26
C ARG A 254 8.64 -2.62 -14.69
N LEU A 255 8.43 -2.58 -13.38
CA LEU A 255 7.29 -3.24 -12.73
C LEU A 255 5.96 -2.55 -13.08
N VAL A 256 5.93 -1.23 -13.12
CA VAL A 256 4.76 -0.44 -13.59
C VAL A 256 4.37 -0.85 -14.99
N SER A 257 5.33 -0.99 -15.90
CA SER A 257 5.09 -1.42 -17.29
C SER A 257 4.61 -2.89 -17.35
N ARG A 258 5.28 -3.80 -16.62
CA ARG A 258 4.91 -5.24 -16.57
C ARG A 258 3.45 -5.43 -16.18
N TYR A 259 3.01 -4.74 -15.13
CA TYR A 259 1.65 -4.87 -14.56
C TYR A 259 0.66 -3.86 -15.11
N ARG A 260 1.06 -3.00 -16.06
CA ARG A 260 0.25 -1.93 -16.66
C ARG A 260 -0.45 -1.09 -15.59
N LEU A 261 0.32 -0.64 -14.60
CA LEU A 261 -0.23 0.11 -13.47
C LEU A 261 -0.65 1.52 -13.86
N ASN A 262 -1.64 2.02 -13.11
CA ASN A 262 -2.21 3.36 -13.27
C ASN A 262 -2.30 4.09 -11.93
N GLY A 263 -2.43 5.41 -11.99
CA GLY A 263 -2.64 6.26 -10.83
C GLY A 263 -1.42 6.31 -9.93
N VAL A 264 -1.64 6.48 -8.63
CA VAL A 264 -0.55 6.50 -7.65
C VAL A 264 -0.45 5.15 -6.96
N VAL A 265 0.69 4.51 -7.17
CA VAL A 265 1.04 3.18 -6.62
C VAL A 265 2.34 3.25 -5.83
N ASN A 266 2.57 2.26 -4.99
CA ASN A 266 3.75 2.22 -4.13
C ASN A 266 4.47 0.88 -4.27
N VAL A 267 5.77 0.92 -4.61
CA VAL A 267 6.63 -0.26 -4.68
C VAL A 267 7.63 -0.21 -3.54
N GLN A 268 7.69 -1.24 -2.72
CA GLN A 268 8.55 -1.30 -1.55
C GLN A 268 9.71 -2.25 -1.76
N PHE A 269 10.87 -1.81 -1.30
CA PHE A 269 12.13 -2.54 -1.39
C PHE A 269 12.85 -2.54 -0.06
N LYS A 270 13.70 -3.56 0.12
CA LYS A 270 14.64 -3.61 1.24
C LYS A 270 15.94 -4.27 0.77
N PRO A 271 17.11 -3.79 1.22
CA PRO A 271 18.34 -4.45 0.85
C PRO A 271 18.60 -5.70 1.70
N THR A 272 19.26 -6.69 1.08
CA THR A 272 19.84 -7.84 1.74
C THR A 272 20.96 -7.41 2.68
N ALA A 273 21.54 -8.36 3.41
CA ALA A 273 22.74 -8.14 4.21
C ALA A 273 23.96 -7.71 3.35
N SER A 274 24.01 -8.11 2.07
CA SER A 274 25.04 -7.68 1.12
C SER A 274 24.77 -6.32 0.46
N GLY A 275 23.60 -5.71 0.74
CA GLY A 275 23.23 -4.41 0.18
C GLY A 275 22.44 -4.47 -1.14
N GLU A 276 22.13 -5.64 -1.65
CA GLU A 276 21.34 -5.80 -2.87
C GLU A 276 19.86 -5.55 -2.63
N TRP A 277 19.24 -4.71 -3.42
CA TRP A 277 17.82 -4.43 -3.29
C TRP A 277 16.93 -5.63 -3.66
N ARG A 278 15.93 -5.91 -2.82
CA ARG A 278 14.88 -6.89 -3.07
C ARG A 278 13.51 -6.27 -2.88
N ILE A 279 12.57 -6.70 -3.70
CA ILE A 279 11.17 -6.25 -3.58
C ILE A 279 10.50 -6.88 -2.35
N LEU A 280 9.73 -6.05 -1.64
CA LEU A 280 8.86 -6.52 -0.55
C LEU A 280 7.43 -6.72 -1.00
N GLU A 281 6.89 -5.74 -1.72
CA GLU A 281 5.53 -5.73 -2.23
C GLU A 281 5.30 -4.61 -3.25
N ILE A 282 4.29 -4.77 -4.09
CA ILE A 282 3.71 -3.72 -4.92
C ILE A 282 2.33 -3.44 -4.35
N ASN A 283 2.11 -2.23 -3.86
CA ASN A 283 0.82 -1.79 -3.36
C ASN A 283 0.09 -1.03 -4.46
N PRO A 284 -0.98 -1.58 -5.08
CA PRO A 284 -1.75 -0.90 -6.10
C PRO A 284 -2.67 0.16 -5.45
N ARG A 285 -2.09 1.08 -4.73
CA ARG A 285 -2.76 2.16 -4.00
C ARG A 285 -1.76 3.19 -3.49
N MET A 286 -2.26 4.35 -3.09
CA MET A 286 -1.46 5.36 -2.39
C MET A 286 -0.92 4.82 -1.06
N ALA A 287 0.36 5.09 -0.80
CA ALA A 287 0.98 4.80 0.49
C ALA A 287 0.56 5.83 1.55
N GLY A 288 0.44 5.39 2.80
CA GLY A 288 0.15 6.29 3.93
C GLY A 288 1.21 7.37 4.15
N GLY A 289 2.45 7.12 3.72
CA GLY A 289 3.56 8.07 3.80
C GLY A 289 3.73 8.98 2.58
N LEU A 290 2.84 8.95 1.60
CA LEU A 290 2.94 9.74 0.37
C LEU A 290 3.08 11.24 0.63
N SER A 291 2.39 11.74 1.67
CA SER A 291 2.45 13.16 2.06
C SER A 291 3.83 13.66 2.50
N TYR A 292 4.77 12.77 2.84
CA TYR A 292 6.15 13.17 3.16
C TYR A 292 6.88 13.82 1.99
N ALA A 293 6.49 13.50 0.76
CA ALA A 293 7.10 14.06 -0.44
C ALA A 293 6.50 15.42 -0.85
N MET A 294 5.34 15.81 -0.31
CA MET A 294 4.68 17.06 -0.69
C MET A 294 5.50 18.33 -0.37
N PRO A 295 6.19 18.45 0.79
CA PRO A 295 6.99 19.65 1.10
C PRO A 295 8.16 19.89 0.14
N VAL A 296 8.58 18.89 -0.62
CA VAL A 296 9.63 19.01 -1.65
C VAL A 296 9.07 19.13 -3.07
N GLY A 297 7.78 19.42 -3.21
CA GLY A 297 7.12 19.61 -4.50
C GLY A 297 6.71 18.32 -5.23
N MET A 298 6.81 17.16 -4.56
CA MET A 298 6.41 15.86 -5.11
C MET A 298 5.01 15.49 -4.62
N ASP A 299 4.01 16.16 -5.17
CA ASP A 299 2.60 15.92 -4.86
C ASP A 299 1.95 15.02 -5.93
N LEU A 300 2.30 13.73 -5.87
CA LEU A 300 1.82 12.75 -6.85
C LEU A 300 0.30 12.55 -6.80
N ALA A 301 -0.34 12.76 -5.64
CA ALA A 301 -1.80 12.66 -5.54
C ALA A 301 -2.49 13.80 -6.29
N ALA A 302 -2.01 15.04 -6.16
CA ALA A 302 -2.54 16.17 -6.92
C ALA A 302 -2.25 16.01 -8.41
N ASP A 303 -1.08 15.49 -8.79
CA ASP A 303 -0.76 15.20 -10.19
C ASP A 303 -1.69 14.12 -10.79
N TRP A 304 -2.05 13.10 -10.00
CA TRP A 304 -3.02 12.11 -10.43
C TRP A 304 -4.40 12.75 -10.65
N VAL A 305 -4.86 13.58 -9.71
CA VAL A 305 -6.15 14.31 -9.87
C VAL A 305 -6.09 15.24 -11.07
N ARG A 306 -5.00 16.00 -11.30
CA ARG A 306 -4.82 16.85 -12.49
C ARG A 306 -4.93 16.04 -13.77
N ALA A 307 -4.18 14.94 -13.86
CA ALA A 307 -4.21 14.06 -15.02
C ALA A 307 -5.62 13.49 -15.26
N ALA A 308 -6.31 13.10 -14.19
CA ALA A 308 -7.68 12.62 -14.25
C ALA A 308 -8.70 13.71 -14.64
N THR A 309 -8.43 14.95 -14.37
CA THR A 309 -9.32 16.09 -14.71
C THR A 309 -8.89 16.84 -15.98
N GLY A 310 -7.93 16.30 -16.74
CA GLY A 310 -7.44 16.90 -17.99
C GLY A 310 -6.55 18.14 -17.80
N GLN A 311 -6.03 18.33 -16.58
CA GLN A 311 -5.08 19.41 -16.29
C GLN A 311 -3.64 18.94 -16.48
N CYS A 312 -2.71 19.88 -16.67
CA CYS A 312 -1.30 19.55 -16.77
C CYS A 312 -0.74 19.08 -15.42
N ILE A 313 0.08 18.03 -15.45
CA ILE A 313 0.88 17.60 -14.31
C ILE A 313 2.14 18.46 -14.19
N HIS A 314 2.72 18.51 -12.99
CA HIS A 314 3.98 19.20 -12.79
C HIS A 314 5.13 18.53 -13.60
N PRO A 315 6.11 19.30 -14.07
CA PRO A 315 7.28 18.71 -14.74
C PRO A 315 8.07 17.83 -13.77
N VAL A 316 8.83 16.90 -14.33
CA VAL A 316 9.77 16.08 -13.56
C VAL A 316 10.79 17.01 -12.89
N GLN A 317 11.04 16.82 -11.61
CA GLN A 317 12.07 17.54 -10.89
C GLN A 317 13.44 16.89 -11.11
N ASP A 318 14.50 17.71 -11.04
CA ASP A 318 15.88 17.23 -11.02
C ASP A 318 16.14 16.33 -9.78
N ALA A 319 17.25 15.60 -9.83
CA ALA A 319 17.68 14.79 -8.71
C ALA A 319 17.89 15.63 -7.44
N PHE A 320 17.36 15.17 -6.32
CA PHE A 320 17.48 15.85 -5.03
C PHE A 320 17.45 14.85 -3.88
N GLU A 321 17.98 15.26 -2.74
CA GLU A 321 17.84 14.57 -1.46
C GLU A 321 17.41 15.54 -0.37
N ARG A 322 16.38 15.21 0.40
CA ARG A 322 15.86 16.03 1.51
C ARG A 322 15.40 15.15 2.65
N VAL A 323 15.74 15.52 3.87
CA VAL A 323 15.22 14.88 5.09
C VAL A 323 13.94 15.60 5.53
N ILE A 324 12.88 14.84 5.66
CA ILE A 324 11.57 15.35 6.15
C ILE A 324 11.27 14.74 7.49
N ASN A 325 10.90 15.59 8.46
CA ASN A 325 10.36 15.19 9.76
C ASN A 325 8.87 15.47 9.79
N PHE A 326 8.11 14.50 10.29
CA PHE A 326 6.67 14.64 10.54
C PHE A 326 6.44 14.90 12.02
N HIS A 327 5.62 15.90 12.30
CA HIS A 327 5.16 16.22 13.66
C HIS A 327 3.66 16.00 13.74
N THR A 328 3.19 15.47 14.86
CA THR A 328 1.77 15.33 15.15
C THR A 328 1.32 16.56 15.90
N GLU A 329 0.32 17.28 15.37
CA GLU A 329 -0.33 18.38 16.05
C GLU A 329 -1.71 17.95 16.56
N ALA A 330 -2.05 18.36 17.78
CA ALA A 330 -3.39 18.19 18.31
C ALA A 330 -4.31 19.27 17.74
N THR A 331 -5.43 18.88 17.16
CA THR A 331 -6.47 19.80 16.71
C THR A 331 -7.65 19.78 17.68
N LEU A 332 -8.04 20.97 18.18
CA LEU A 332 -9.26 21.12 18.95
C LEU A 332 -10.46 21.00 17.99
N ARG A 333 -11.34 20.04 18.22
CA ARG A 333 -12.67 20.01 17.61
C ARG A 333 -13.62 20.77 18.50
N GLY A 334 -14.41 21.69 17.92
CA GLY A 334 -15.51 22.33 18.63
C GLY A 334 -16.45 21.28 19.23
N ASN A 335 -17.09 21.58 20.36
CA ASN A 335 -18.00 20.71 21.09
C ASN A 335 -19.08 20.16 20.17
N THR A 336 -18.89 18.96 19.66
CA THR A 336 -19.99 18.10 19.25
C THR A 336 -20.39 17.34 20.50
N THR A 337 -21.50 17.72 21.10
CA THR A 337 -22.18 16.91 22.12
C THR A 337 -22.31 15.47 21.61
N PRO A 338 -22.01 14.45 22.43
CA PRO A 338 -22.02 13.05 22.03
C PRO A 338 -23.39 12.60 21.52
#